data_d62b6be5c6c95e78b5e6efa3eed275a8
#
_entry.id   d62b6be5c6c95e78b5e6efa3eed275a8
#
_cell.length_a   1.000
_cell.length_b   1.000
_cell.length_c   1.000
_cell.angle_alpha   90.00
_cell.angle_beta   90.00
_cell.angle_gamma   90.00
#
_symmetry.space_group_name_H-M   'P 1'
#
loop_
_entity.id
_entity.type
_entity.pdbx_description
1 polymer ?
#
loop_
_entity_poly.entity_id
_entity_poly.type
_entity_poly.pdbx_seq_one_letter_code
_entity_poly.pdbx_strand_id
1 'polypeptide(L)'
;MKLEGKAKMLRIHFGEDDKWHGKPLYQAIVEKCRELDIAGATVYRGIEGYGASTLIHRAHLLWSSDRPIMVSVVDTHENISKLLPALDQMVDEGLIAMSDVEVVKYVHQEGVRSPA
;
A
#
# COMPACT_ATOMS: atom_id res chain seq x y z
N MET A 1 6.00 3.39 -19.90
CA MET A 1 5.35 4.44 -19.12
C MET A 1 6.38 5.37 -18.52
N LYS A 2 6.08 6.64 -18.51
CA LYS A 2 6.98 7.65 -17.96
C LYS A 2 6.20 8.50 -16.99
N LEU A 3 6.71 8.63 -15.78
CA LEU A 3 6.09 9.40 -14.70
C LEU A 3 7.12 10.40 -14.18
N GLU A 4 6.86 11.68 -14.38
CA GLU A 4 7.76 12.74 -13.92
C GLU A 4 6.93 13.93 -13.47
N GLY A 5 7.52 14.71 -12.56
CA GLY A 5 6.89 15.91 -12.06
C GLY A 5 5.94 15.63 -10.90
N LYS A 6 4.84 16.36 -10.85
CA LYS A 6 3.90 16.29 -9.72
C LYS A 6 3.17 14.95 -9.70
N ALA A 7 3.19 14.32 -8.54
CA ALA A 7 2.51 13.05 -8.33
C ALA A 7 1.99 12.99 -6.89
N LYS A 8 1.33 11.90 -6.56
CA LYS A 8 0.82 11.65 -5.22
C LYS A 8 1.48 10.41 -4.65
N MET A 9 1.71 10.43 -3.35
CA MET A 9 2.17 9.26 -2.62
C MET A 9 1.10 8.85 -1.62
N LEU A 10 0.75 7.58 -1.64
CA LEU A 10 -0.10 6.99 -0.61
C LEU A 10 0.77 6.19 0.34
N ARG A 11 0.45 6.28 1.61
CA ARG A 11 0.98 5.39 2.64
C ARG A 11 -0.20 4.75 3.32
N ILE A 12 -0.24 3.43 3.28
CA ILE A 12 -1.35 2.65 3.79
C ILE A 12 -0.83 1.83 4.95
N HIS A 13 -1.32 2.10 6.16
CA HIS A 13 -0.84 1.47 7.38
C HIS A 13 -1.89 0.54 7.98
N PHE A 14 -1.49 -0.66 8.31
CA PHE A 14 -2.37 -1.66 8.95
C PHE A 14 -1.49 -2.75 9.56
N GLY A 15 -2.11 -3.82 10.05
CA GLY A 15 -1.38 -4.91 10.69
C GLY A 15 -1.10 -6.05 9.72
N GLU A 16 -0.01 -6.74 9.95
CA GLU A 16 0.42 -7.84 9.10
C GLU A 16 -0.62 -8.95 9.03
N ASP A 17 -1.34 -9.17 10.12
CA ASP A 17 -2.33 -10.24 10.19
C ASP A 17 -3.69 -9.87 9.60
N ASP A 18 -3.86 -8.63 9.16
CA ASP A 18 -5.10 -8.21 8.50
C ASP A 18 -5.31 -8.99 7.21
N LYS A 19 -6.55 -9.34 6.95
CA LYS A 19 -6.93 -10.20 5.82
C LYS A 19 -7.93 -9.52 4.91
N TRP A 20 -7.94 -9.95 3.67
CA TRP A 20 -8.96 -9.60 2.68
C TRP A 20 -9.29 -10.86 1.91
N HIS A 21 -10.54 -11.33 2.04
CA HIS A 21 -11.02 -12.54 1.35
C HIS A 21 -10.05 -13.72 1.54
N GLY A 22 -9.58 -13.90 2.75
CA GLY A 22 -8.75 -15.06 3.11
C GLY A 22 -7.27 -14.96 2.80
N LYS A 23 -6.84 -13.87 2.19
CA LYS A 23 -5.41 -13.65 1.93
C LYS A 23 -4.90 -12.47 2.73
N PRO A 24 -3.58 -12.37 2.93
CA PRO A 24 -3.02 -11.20 3.63
C PRO A 24 -3.44 -9.91 2.94
N LEU A 25 -3.87 -8.93 3.74
CA LEU A 25 -4.32 -7.66 3.18
C LEU A 25 -3.23 -6.98 2.36
N TYR A 26 -1.97 -7.02 2.82
CA TYR A 26 -0.89 -6.38 2.07
C TYR A 26 -0.74 -6.99 0.69
N GLN A 27 -0.90 -8.30 0.57
CA GLN A 27 -0.83 -8.98 -0.72
C GLN A 27 -1.99 -8.57 -1.62
N ALA A 28 -3.19 -8.51 -1.05
CA ALA A 28 -4.39 -8.12 -1.79
C ALA A 28 -4.26 -6.70 -2.33
N ILE A 29 -3.68 -5.78 -1.54
CA ILE A 29 -3.48 -4.40 -1.98
C ILE A 29 -2.48 -4.33 -3.14
N VAL A 30 -1.38 -5.06 -3.04
CA VAL A 30 -0.39 -5.09 -4.13
C VAL A 30 -1.02 -5.64 -5.40
N GLU A 31 -1.81 -6.69 -5.28
CA GLU A 31 -2.52 -7.27 -6.43
C GLU A 31 -3.49 -6.27 -7.04
N LYS A 32 -4.20 -5.52 -6.21
CA LYS A 32 -5.12 -4.50 -6.70
C LYS A 32 -4.38 -3.38 -7.43
N CYS A 33 -3.25 -2.95 -6.91
CA CYS A 33 -2.41 -1.96 -7.59
C CYS A 33 -1.98 -2.45 -8.97
N ARG A 34 -1.60 -3.70 -9.05
CA ARG A 34 -1.20 -4.30 -10.32
C ARG A 34 -2.38 -4.38 -11.29
N GLU A 35 -3.54 -4.79 -10.79
CA GLU A 35 -4.75 -4.87 -11.59
C GLU A 35 -5.14 -3.52 -12.17
N LEU A 36 -4.95 -2.45 -11.40
CA LEU A 36 -5.27 -1.09 -11.83
C LEU A 36 -4.11 -0.41 -12.57
N ASP A 37 -3.05 -1.15 -12.84
CA ASP A 37 -1.91 -0.66 -13.59
C ASP A 37 -1.22 0.54 -12.93
N ILE A 38 -1.12 0.50 -11.61
CA ILE A 38 -0.40 1.50 -10.82
C ILE A 38 1.10 1.31 -11.06
N ALA A 39 1.85 2.42 -11.04
CA ALA A 39 3.27 2.43 -11.36
C ALA A 39 4.10 1.51 -10.48
N GLY A 40 3.74 1.37 -9.21
CA GLY A 40 4.45 0.46 -8.32
C GLY A 40 3.87 0.50 -6.92
N ALA A 41 4.16 -0.53 -6.15
CA ALA A 41 3.75 -0.61 -4.75
C ALA A 41 4.81 -1.40 -3.99
N THR A 42 5.18 -0.92 -2.81
CA THR A 42 6.18 -1.57 -1.99
C THR A 42 5.61 -1.78 -0.60
N VAL A 43 5.83 -2.97 -0.06
CA VAL A 43 5.36 -3.33 1.28
C VAL A 43 6.55 -3.26 2.24
N TYR A 44 6.36 -2.54 3.33
CA TYR A 44 7.35 -2.42 4.39
C TYR A 44 6.79 -3.03 5.66
N ARG A 45 7.60 -3.78 6.37
CA ARG A 45 7.23 -4.27 7.70
C ARG A 45 7.97 -3.43 8.73
N GLY A 46 7.21 -2.84 9.65
CA GLY A 46 7.81 -2.07 10.74
C GLY A 46 8.45 -2.98 11.77
N ILE A 47 9.53 -2.51 12.38
CA ILE A 47 10.19 -3.26 13.44
C ILE A 47 9.38 -3.16 14.72
N GLU A 48 8.74 -2.01 14.92
CA GLU A 48 7.97 -1.72 16.13
C GLU A 48 6.97 -0.63 15.80
N GLY A 49 5.83 -0.66 16.44
CA GLY A 49 4.83 0.38 16.27
C GLY A 49 3.45 -0.08 16.69
N TYR A 50 2.52 0.88 16.73
CA TYR A 50 1.12 0.56 16.96
C TYR A 50 0.28 1.58 16.18
N GLY A 51 -0.98 1.25 15.98
CA GLY A 51 -1.91 2.11 15.26
C GLY A 51 -3.31 1.56 15.36
N ALA A 52 -4.21 2.09 14.55
CA ALA A 52 -5.62 1.69 14.60
C ALA A 52 -5.80 0.18 14.45
N SER A 53 -5.08 -0.44 13.53
CA SER A 53 -5.24 -1.86 13.24
C SER A 53 -4.59 -2.75 14.29
N THR A 54 -3.52 -2.31 14.94
CA THR A 54 -2.77 -3.14 15.89
C THR A 54 -3.11 -2.83 17.34
N LEU A 55 -3.86 -1.77 17.59
CA LEU A 55 -4.17 -1.31 18.95
C LEU A 55 -4.93 -2.36 19.74
N ILE A 56 -5.86 -3.04 19.11
CA ILE A 56 -6.70 -4.06 19.76
C ILE A 56 -5.85 -5.22 20.26
N HIS A 57 -4.74 -5.49 19.61
CA HIS A 57 -3.86 -6.62 19.92
C HIS A 57 -2.72 -6.24 20.84
N ARG A 58 -2.76 -5.05 21.39
CA ARG A 58 -1.67 -4.52 22.22
C ARG A 58 -1.31 -5.41 23.39
N ALA A 59 -2.30 -6.01 24.03
CA ALA A 59 -2.07 -6.90 25.16
C ALA A 59 -1.30 -8.16 24.76
N HIS A 60 -1.25 -8.46 23.48
CA HIS A 60 -0.63 -9.67 22.95
C HIS A 60 0.67 -9.37 22.17
N LEU A 61 1.20 -8.17 22.29
CA LEU A 61 2.37 -7.75 21.49
C LEU A 61 3.56 -8.68 21.65
N LEU A 62 3.77 -9.22 22.82
CA LEU A 62 4.89 -10.13 23.07
C LEU A 62 4.75 -11.46 22.37
N TRP A 63 3.52 -11.83 22.03
CA TRP A 63 3.19 -13.13 21.46
C TRP A 63 2.67 -13.06 20.05
N SER A 64 2.36 -11.85 19.59
CA SER A 64 1.73 -11.65 18.30
C SER A 64 2.76 -11.46 17.21
N SER A 65 2.50 -12.04 16.03
CA SER A 65 3.27 -11.76 14.82
C SER A 65 2.69 -10.57 14.07
N ASP A 66 1.66 -9.91 14.63
CA ASP A 66 0.99 -8.80 13.97
C ASP A 66 1.84 -7.54 14.00
N ARG A 67 2.74 -7.46 13.05
CA ARG A 67 3.66 -6.33 12.93
C ARG A 67 3.01 -5.22 12.10
N PRO A 68 3.44 -3.96 12.32
CA PRO A 68 2.92 -2.87 11.51
C PRO A 68 3.42 -2.99 10.08
N ILE A 69 2.50 -2.81 9.15
CA ILE A 69 2.77 -2.85 7.72
C ILE A 69 2.49 -1.48 7.13
N MET A 70 3.33 -1.05 6.21
CA MET A 70 3.07 0.12 5.39
C MET A 70 3.23 -0.25 3.93
N VAL A 71 2.20 0.06 3.13
CA VAL A 71 2.31 -0.06 1.67
C VAL A 71 2.49 1.35 1.12
N SER A 72 3.53 1.54 0.33
CA SER A 72 3.84 2.83 -0.29
C SER A 72 3.55 2.76 -1.79
N VAL A 73 2.81 3.73 -2.30
CA VAL A 73 2.42 3.79 -3.71
C VAL A 73 2.63 5.21 -4.21
N VAL A 74 3.28 5.35 -5.35
CA VAL A 74 3.44 6.66 -6.00
C VAL A 74 2.94 6.56 -7.42
N ASP A 75 2.06 7.46 -7.81
CA ASP A 75 1.55 7.55 -9.18
C ASP A 75 0.93 8.93 -9.38
N THR A 76 0.38 9.16 -10.57
CA THR A 76 -0.33 10.39 -10.85
C THR A 76 -1.56 10.51 -9.94
N HIS A 77 -2.02 11.75 -9.75
CA HIS A 77 -3.25 11.98 -9.00
C HIS A 77 -4.41 11.17 -9.59
N GLU A 78 -4.50 11.13 -10.90
CA GLU A 78 -5.58 10.39 -11.59
C GLU A 78 -5.55 8.90 -11.25
N ASN A 79 -4.39 8.28 -11.34
CA ASN A 79 -4.27 6.84 -11.06
C ASN A 79 -4.49 6.53 -9.59
N ILE A 80 -3.97 7.37 -8.70
CA ILE A 80 -4.21 7.21 -7.26
C ILE A 80 -5.70 7.30 -6.96
N SER A 81 -6.40 8.22 -7.62
CA SER A 81 -7.84 8.38 -7.42
C SER A 81 -8.62 7.13 -7.79
N LYS A 82 -8.14 6.34 -8.74
CA LYS A 82 -8.78 5.08 -9.12
C LYS A 82 -8.60 4.01 -8.05
N LEU A 83 -7.51 4.10 -7.30
CA LEU A 83 -7.19 3.12 -6.25
C LEU A 83 -7.98 3.37 -4.97
N LEU A 84 -8.28 4.64 -4.66
CA LEU A 84 -8.89 4.99 -3.38
C LEU A 84 -10.19 4.25 -3.06
N PRO A 85 -11.15 4.10 -3.99
CA PRO A 85 -12.38 3.38 -3.66
C PRO A 85 -12.13 1.92 -3.29
N ALA A 86 -11.17 1.27 -3.93
CA ALA A 86 -10.83 -0.11 -3.61
C ALA A 86 -10.24 -0.21 -2.21
N LEU A 87 -9.33 0.72 -1.87
CA LEU A 87 -8.72 0.73 -0.55
C LEU A 87 -9.76 0.99 0.54
N ASP A 88 -10.74 1.84 0.25
CA ASP A 88 -11.81 2.13 1.20
C ASP A 88 -12.59 0.87 1.57
N GLN A 89 -12.78 -0.04 0.62
CA GLN A 89 -13.44 -1.30 0.88
C GLN A 89 -12.54 -2.32 1.57
N MET A 90 -11.25 -2.29 1.27
CA MET A 90 -10.31 -3.32 1.73
C MET A 90 -9.76 -3.06 3.12
N VAL A 91 -9.60 -1.81 3.51
CA VAL A 91 -8.98 -1.42 4.78
C VAL A 91 -10.08 -1.06 5.77
N ASP A 92 -10.38 -1.98 6.69
CA ASP A 92 -11.39 -1.75 7.72
C ASP A 92 -10.82 -0.92 8.87
N GLU A 93 -9.62 -1.23 9.29
CA GLU A 93 -8.91 -0.50 10.33
C GLU A 93 -7.51 -0.20 9.85
N GLY A 94 -7.10 1.04 9.98
CA GLY A 94 -5.78 1.45 9.53
C GLY A 94 -5.75 2.93 9.24
N LEU A 95 -4.71 3.33 8.54
CA LEU A 95 -4.51 4.72 8.16
C LEU A 95 -4.15 4.78 6.69
N ILE A 96 -4.81 5.65 5.96
CA ILE A 96 -4.45 5.93 4.58
C ILE A 96 -4.12 7.41 4.51
N ALA A 97 -2.88 7.73 4.22
CA ALA A 97 -2.41 9.11 4.11
C ALA A 97 -1.91 9.38 2.71
N MET A 98 -2.12 10.61 2.25
CA MET A 98 -1.70 11.01 0.92
C MET A 98 -0.91 12.30 1.02
N SER A 99 0.17 12.39 0.26
CA SER A 99 0.96 13.60 0.18
C SER A 99 1.35 13.87 -1.27
N ASP A 100 1.67 15.13 -1.53
CA ASP A 100 2.24 15.52 -2.81
C ASP A 100 3.72 15.15 -2.83
N VAL A 101 4.18 14.66 -3.95
CA VAL A 101 5.60 14.37 -4.18
C VAL A 101 5.98 14.85 -5.57
N GLU A 102 7.26 15.07 -5.75
CA GLU A 102 7.80 15.35 -7.07
C GLU A 102 8.61 14.15 -7.50
N VAL A 103 8.23 13.55 -8.63
CA VAL A 103 8.96 12.42 -9.18
C VAL A 103 10.07 12.97 -10.05
N VAL A 104 11.30 12.72 -9.64
CA VAL A 104 12.47 13.18 -10.37
C VAL A 104 12.70 12.32 -11.60
N LYS A 105 12.48 11.01 -11.45
CA LYS A 105 12.65 10.11 -12.57
C LYS A 105 11.89 8.81 -12.29
N TYR A 106 11.14 8.38 -13.27
CA TYR A 106 10.55 7.04 -13.29
C TYR A 106 10.50 6.61 -14.74
N VAL A 107 11.19 5.53 -15.07
CA VAL A 107 11.21 5.00 -16.43
C VAL A 107 10.93 3.51 -16.36
N HIS A 108 9.92 3.09 -17.09
CA HIS A 108 9.59 1.68 -17.22
C HIS A 108 9.80 1.29 -18.68
N GLN A 109 10.65 0.31 -18.91
CA GLN A 109 10.98 -0.16 -20.25
C GLN A 109 9.85 -1.05 -20.76
N GLU A 110 9.15 -0.59 -21.79
CA GLU A 110 8.07 -1.36 -22.37
C GLU A 110 8.59 -2.63 -23.01
N GLY A 111 7.79 -3.68 -22.96
CA GLY A 111 8.17 -4.97 -23.50
C GLY A 111 9.02 -5.82 -22.57
N VAL A 112 9.53 -5.23 -21.50
CA VAL A 112 10.30 -5.95 -20.49
C VAL A 112 9.43 -6.28 -19.28
N ARG A 113 8.23 -5.75 -19.28
CA ARG A 113 7.28 -5.95 -18.19
C ARG A 113 6.92 -7.41 -18.03
N SER A 114 7.12 -7.93 -16.83
CA SER A 114 6.77 -9.30 -16.53
C SER A 114 5.25 -9.48 -16.57
N PRO A 115 4.76 -10.57 -17.17
CA PRO A 115 3.33 -10.84 -17.16
C PRO A 115 2.82 -11.29 -15.80
N ALA A 116 3.68 -11.60 -14.88
CA ALA A 116 3.29 -12.13 -13.58
C ALA A 116 2.48 -11.14 -12.70
#